data_e674e5fc5efd895f1a667e72d7e8ac40
#
_entry.id   e674e5fc5efd895f1a667e72d7e8ac40
#
_cell.length_a   1.000
_cell.length_b   1.000
_cell.length_c   1.000
_cell.angle_alpha   90.00
_cell.angle_beta   90.00
_cell.angle_gamma   90.00
#
_symmetry.space_group_name_H-M   'P 1'
#
loop_
_entity.id
_entity.type
_entity.pdbx_description
1 polymer ?
#
loop_
_entity_poly.entity_id
_entity_poly.type
_entity_poly.pdbx_seq_one_letter_code
_entity_poly.pdbx_strand_id
1 'polypeptide(L)'
;MRVPSREVRLRPATTTGILIALWAAAPARAQGPDRANIYGAAGAGMLSPAARRARPLVYVPNSKDSTVSEIDPHTYRVVRTFHTGALPQHVVPAYDLVTLWVANNLGNTLTPIDPATGEPGPGVPVTDPYNLYFTPDGRLAVVVAERLHRLDFRDAHTMALVQSLPLECKGVDHVEFTADGRAAVATCEFSGELVKVDLAERRVVGHLLLDPDGLGPRAMPQDIRSSPDGSVFYVADMMAGGVYLVDPVALRRIGFIATGKGAHGIYPSRDGRLLYVTNRGWSTTAGGRRGPGSISVIDPATRAIVATWPVPGGGSPDMGNVTADGRELWVSGRYDREVYVFSTATGRLTHRIAVGHEPHGLCVWPQPGRFSLGHTGNMR
;
A
#
# COMPACT_ATOMS: atom_id res chain seq x y z
N MET A 1 -0.57 -19.77 96.83
CA MET A 1 0.46 -19.93 95.78
C MET A 1 -0.14 -20.65 94.63
N ARG A 2 -0.40 -19.96 93.49
CA ARG A 2 -0.92 -20.55 92.25
C ARG A 2 0.20 -20.44 91.17
N VAL A 3 0.56 -21.56 90.56
CA VAL A 3 1.53 -21.67 89.51
C VAL A 3 0.79 -21.42 88.19
N PRO A 4 1.30 -20.59 87.28
CA PRO A 4 0.65 -20.38 85.96
C PRO A 4 1.11 -21.44 84.95
N SER A 5 0.16 -22.05 84.27
CA SER A 5 0.33 -22.98 83.16
C SER A 5 0.77 -22.21 81.88
N ARG A 6 1.82 -22.70 81.22
CA ARG A 6 2.28 -22.22 79.88
C ARG A 6 1.45 -22.89 78.81
N GLU A 7 0.73 -22.09 78.03
CA GLU A 7 0.15 -22.52 76.73
C GLU A 7 1.22 -22.53 75.60
N VAL A 8 1.38 -23.66 75.02
CA VAL A 8 2.20 -23.82 73.80
C VAL A 8 1.32 -23.52 72.56
N ARG A 9 1.54 -22.42 71.91
CA ARG A 9 0.90 -22.12 70.65
C ARG A 9 1.64 -22.80 69.46
N LEU A 10 1.00 -23.77 68.83
CA LEU A 10 1.40 -24.36 67.55
C LEU A 10 1.14 -23.35 66.40
N ARG A 11 2.18 -23.06 65.63
CA ARG A 11 2.07 -22.28 64.41
C ARG A 11 1.58 -23.17 63.29
N PRO A 12 0.65 -22.73 62.40
CA PRO A 12 0.24 -23.50 61.22
C PRO A 12 1.33 -23.45 60.15
N ALA A 13 1.63 -24.60 59.54
CA ALA A 13 2.51 -24.74 58.40
C ALA A 13 1.82 -24.18 57.17
N THR A 14 2.44 -23.20 56.51
CA THR A 14 2.03 -22.67 55.21
C THR A 14 2.47 -23.64 54.11
N THR A 15 1.52 -24.35 53.53
CA THR A 15 1.74 -25.17 52.35
C THR A 15 1.71 -24.24 51.13
N THR A 16 2.85 -24.00 50.49
CA THR A 16 2.95 -23.27 49.21
C THR A 16 2.53 -24.19 48.11
N GLY A 17 1.30 -24.04 47.64
CA GLY A 17 0.81 -24.74 46.44
C GLY A 17 1.41 -24.13 45.19
N ILE A 18 2.20 -24.92 44.44
CA ILE A 18 2.68 -24.55 43.11
C ILE A 18 1.52 -24.76 42.14
N LEU A 19 0.94 -23.67 41.62
CA LEU A 19 -0.01 -23.69 40.50
C LEU A 19 0.77 -23.90 39.20
N ILE A 20 0.74 -25.13 38.69
CA ILE A 20 1.19 -25.44 37.34
C ILE A 20 0.08 -24.99 36.37
N ALA A 21 0.28 -23.86 35.73
CA ALA A 21 -0.57 -23.42 34.63
C ALA A 21 -0.36 -24.33 33.40
N LEU A 22 -1.26 -25.24 33.16
CA LEU A 22 -1.34 -26.01 31.92
C LEU A 22 -1.80 -25.07 30.80
N TRP A 23 -0.86 -24.66 29.97
CA TRP A 23 -1.17 -24.00 28.70
C TRP A 23 -1.76 -25.07 27.77
N ALA A 24 -3.08 -25.06 27.61
CA ALA A 24 -3.74 -25.83 26.56
C ALA A 24 -3.34 -25.22 25.22
N ALA A 25 -2.52 -25.93 24.45
CA ALA A 25 -2.24 -25.57 23.04
C ALA A 25 -3.58 -25.59 22.29
N ALA A 26 -3.97 -24.42 21.75
CA ALA A 26 -5.11 -24.32 20.87
C ALA A 26 -4.86 -25.26 19.66
N PRO A 27 -5.86 -26.01 19.19
CA PRO A 27 -5.71 -26.89 18.04
C PRO A 27 -5.32 -26.05 16.83
N ALA A 28 -4.24 -26.46 16.14
CA ALA A 28 -3.85 -25.89 14.86
C ALA A 28 -5.07 -26.02 13.91
N ARG A 29 -5.59 -24.87 13.48
CA ARG A 29 -6.65 -24.83 12.48
C ARG A 29 -6.13 -25.53 11.24
N ALA A 30 -6.83 -26.55 10.76
CA ALA A 30 -6.58 -27.18 9.49
C ALA A 30 -6.52 -26.12 8.41
N GLN A 31 -5.35 -25.95 7.79
CA GLN A 31 -5.20 -25.11 6.61
C GLN A 31 -6.07 -25.73 5.52
N GLY A 32 -7.03 -24.93 4.99
CA GLY A 32 -7.76 -25.31 3.80
C GLY A 32 -6.78 -25.54 2.63
N PRO A 33 -7.24 -26.06 1.49
CA PRO A 33 -6.37 -26.39 0.37
C PRO A 33 -5.48 -25.19 0.05
N ASP A 34 -4.14 -25.44 -0.06
CA ASP A 34 -3.11 -24.45 -0.33
C ASP A 34 -3.51 -23.56 -1.51
N ARG A 35 -4.09 -22.39 -1.21
CA ARG A 35 -4.23 -21.35 -2.22
C ARG A 35 -2.83 -20.78 -2.44
N ALA A 36 -2.38 -20.80 -3.69
CA ALA A 36 -1.07 -20.30 -4.04
C ALA A 36 -0.91 -18.85 -3.54
N ASN A 37 0.16 -18.58 -2.79
CA ASN A 37 0.47 -17.23 -2.34
C ASN A 37 0.83 -16.35 -3.55
N ILE A 38 -0.01 -15.37 -3.88
CA ILE A 38 0.19 -14.48 -5.03
C ILE A 38 1.45 -13.62 -4.91
N TYR A 39 1.97 -13.41 -3.70
CA TYR A 39 3.24 -12.72 -3.43
C TYR A 39 4.42 -13.69 -3.26
N GLY A 40 4.23 -14.98 -3.55
CA GLY A 40 5.24 -16.01 -3.27
C GLY A 40 6.60 -15.79 -3.94
N ALA A 41 6.65 -15.03 -5.04
CA ALA A 41 7.89 -14.62 -5.70
C ALA A 41 8.42 -13.24 -5.25
N ALA A 42 7.67 -12.51 -4.43
CA ALA A 42 8.00 -11.17 -3.96
C ALA A 42 8.52 -11.14 -2.50
N GLY A 43 8.95 -12.28 -1.97
CA GLY A 43 9.55 -12.41 -0.64
C GLY A 43 10.89 -11.68 -0.53
N ALA A 44 11.37 -11.49 0.70
CA ALA A 44 12.60 -10.76 0.99
C ALA A 44 13.79 -11.31 0.19
N GLY A 45 14.49 -10.41 -0.51
CA GLY A 45 15.68 -10.75 -1.30
C GLY A 45 15.42 -11.49 -2.63
N MET A 46 14.18 -11.79 -2.99
CA MET A 46 13.82 -12.52 -4.22
C MET A 46 13.82 -11.61 -5.46
N LEU A 47 14.93 -10.90 -5.68
CA LEU A 47 15.09 -10.01 -6.83
C LEU A 47 15.24 -10.84 -8.13
N SER A 48 14.50 -10.44 -9.17
CA SER A 48 14.67 -10.98 -10.51
C SER A 48 16.00 -10.54 -11.12
N PRO A 49 16.51 -11.22 -12.17
CA PRO A 49 17.71 -10.79 -12.87
C PRO A 49 17.62 -9.37 -13.44
N ALA A 50 16.42 -8.92 -13.85
CA ALA A 50 16.18 -7.56 -14.32
C ALA A 50 16.35 -6.55 -13.17
N ALA A 51 15.66 -6.78 -12.05
CA ALA A 51 15.71 -5.89 -10.89
C ALA A 51 17.11 -5.80 -10.26
N ARG A 52 17.92 -6.87 -10.29
CA ARG A 52 19.30 -6.88 -9.75
C ARG A 52 20.27 -5.95 -10.48
N ARG A 53 19.96 -5.54 -11.69
CA ARG A 53 20.79 -4.59 -12.46
C ARG A 53 20.54 -3.14 -12.10
N ALA A 54 19.46 -2.89 -11.37
CA ALA A 54 19.07 -1.55 -10.99
C ALA A 54 20.03 -0.97 -9.93
N ARG A 55 20.26 0.32 -10.02
CA ARG A 55 20.85 1.10 -8.94
C ARG A 55 19.85 1.25 -7.80
N PRO A 56 20.22 0.93 -6.54
CA PRO A 56 19.33 1.13 -5.40
C PRO A 56 19.05 2.63 -5.19
N LEU A 57 17.81 3.05 -5.47
CA LEU A 57 17.34 4.41 -5.28
C LEU A 57 15.87 4.42 -4.84
N VAL A 58 15.48 5.48 -4.15
CA VAL A 58 14.08 5.76 -3.86
C VAL A 58 13.66 6.97 -4.67
N TYR A 59 12.65 6.79 -5.51
CA TYR A 59 12.13 7.82 -6.41
C TYR A 59 10.88 8.44 -5.81
N VAL A 60 10.90 9.75 -5.57
CA VAL A 60 9.82 10.48 -4.90
C VAL A 60 9.27 11.55 -5.83
N PRO A 61 8.08 11.36 -6.39
CA PRO A 61 7.42 12.39 -7.19
C PRO A 61 6.94 13.52 -6.28
N ASN A 62 7.37 14.75 -6.55
CA ASN A 62 6.97 15.97 -5.85
C ASN A 62 5.89 16.66 -6.69
N SER A 63 4.63 16.38 -6.38
CA SER A 63 3.50 16.69 -7.27
C SER A 63 3.38 18.16 -7.62
N LYS A 64 3.59 19.06 -6.66
CA LYS A 64 3.49 20.51 -6.91
C LYS A 64 4.74 21.15 -7.51
N ASP A 65 5.87 20.48 -7.45
CA ASP A 65 7.12 21.01 -8.01
C ASP A 65 7.41 20.49 -9.42
N SER A 66 6.62 19.56 -9.94
CA SER A 66 6.86 18.90 -11.23
C SER A 66 8.25 18.28 -11.29
N THR A 67 8.68 17.65 -10.19
CA THR A 67 10.01 17.04 -10.06
C THR A 67 9.93 15.63 -9.47
N VAL A 68 11.02 14.88 -9.61
CA VAL A 68 11.27 13.64 -8.89
C VAL A 68 12.57 13.80 -8.10
N SER A 69 12.54 13.52 -6.81
CA SER A 69 13.75 13.41 -5.97
C SER A 69 14.21 11.96 -5.92
N GLU A 70 15.51 11.74 -6.14
CA GLU A 70 16.18 10.46 -5.96
C GLU A 70 16.90 10.44 -4.62
N ILE A 71 16.61 9.45 -3.80
CA ILE A 71 17.24 9.28 -2.49
C ILE A 71 18.07 8.00 -2.53
N ASP A 72 19.32 8.10 -2.06
CA ASP A 72 20.14 6.93 -1.77
C ASP A 72 19.66 6.29 -0.45
N PRO A 73 19.15 5.03 -0.49
CA PRO A 73 18.62 4.36 0.70
C PRO A 73 19.70 3.98 1.72
N HIS A 74 20.98 4.00 1.37
CA HIS A 74 22.07 3.68 2.30
C HIS A 74 22.50 4.90 3.10
N THR A 75 22.45 6.09 2.49
CA THR A 75 22.85 7.35 3.14
C THR A 75 21.67 8.19 3.61
N TYR A 76 20.44 7.85 3.19
CA TYR A 76 19.20 8.59 3.45
C TYR A 76 19.26 10.04 2.98
N ARG A 77 19.98 10.29 1.88
CA ARG A 77 20.17 11.63 1.32
C ARG A 77 19.58 11.71 -0.09
N VAL A 78 18.98 12.85 -0.40
CA VAL A 78 18.63 13.20 -1.78
C VAL A 78 19.95 13.38 -2.55
N VAL A 79 20.15 12.56 -3.58
CA VAL A 79 21.35 12.59 -4.42
C VAL A 79 21.11 13.37 -5.71
N ARG A 80 19.86 13.48 -6.14
CA ARG A 80 19.46 14.25 -7.31
C ARG A 80 17.99 14.64 -7.22
N THR A 81 17.61 15.74 -7.87
CA THR A 81 16.23 16.10 -8.20
C THR A 81 16.20 16.52 -9.65
N PHE A 82 15.27 15.97 -10.44
CA PHE A 82 15.11 16.30 -11.86
C PHE A 82 13.68 16.70 -12.18
N HIS A 83 13.52 17.51 -13.22
CA HIS A 83 12.20 17.91 -13.70
C HIS A 83 11.52 16.80 -14.51
N THR A 84 10.19 16.75 -14.41
CA THR A 84 9.34 15.84 -15.14
C THR A 84 8.10 16.60 -15.66
N GLY A 85 7.07 15.91 -16.14
CA GLY A 85 5.81 16.56 -16.50
C GLY A 85 5.06 17.13 -15.30
N ALA A 86 4.05 17.97 -15.55
CA ALA A 86 3.27 18.61 -14.48
C ALA A 86 2.47 17.59 -13.65
N LEU A 87 2.45 17.81 -12.33
CA LEU A 87 1.76 17.01 -11.34
C LEU A 87 2.14 15.51 -11.39
N PRO A 88 3.42 15.15 -11.17
CA PRO A 88 3.81 13.75 -11.05
C PRO A 88 3.16 13.13 -9.81
N GLN A 89 2.43 12.03 -9.99
CA GLN A 89 1.70 11.37 -8.90
C GLN A 89 2.39 10.10 -8.41
N HIS A 90 2.79 9.22 -9.32
CA HIS A 90 3.37 7.92 -8.98
C HIS A 90 4.63 7.64 -9.79
N VAL A 91 5.58 6.91 -9.18
CA VAL A 91 6.65 6.24 -9.89
C VAL A 91 6.37 4.73 -9.87
N VAL A 92 6.22 4.16 -11.07
CA VAL A 92 5.63 2.85 -11.29
C VAL A 92 6.61 1.93 -12.01
N PRO A 93 7.00 0.78 -11.45
CA PRO A 93 7.78 -0.21 -12.17
C PRO A 93 6.97 -0.80 -13.34
N ALA A 94 7.56 -0.85 -14.53
CA ALA A 94 7.00 -1.55 -15.67
C ALA A 94 6.86 -3.06 -15.37
N TYR A 95 6.01 -3.75 -16.14
CA TYR A 95 5.77 -5.18 -15.96
C TYR A 95 7.05 -6.01 -15.97
N ASP A 96 7.94 -5.73 -16.92
CA ASP A 96 9.22 -6.44 -17.15
C ASP A 96 10.37 -6.00 -16.24
N LEU A 97 10.15 -4.99 -15.39
CA LEU A 97 11.10 -4.47 -14.39
C LEU A 97 12.35 -3.78 -14.99
N VAL A 98 12.30 -3.38 -16.27
CA VAL A 98 13.42 -2.70 -16.93
C VAL A 98 13.23 -1.20 -17.11
N THR A 99 12.06 -0.70 -16.77
CA THR A 99 11.73 0.73 -16.81
C THR A 99 10.94 1.11 -15.56
N LEU A 100 11.15 2.32 -15.03
CA LEU A 100 10.23 2.95 -14.10
C LEU A 100 9.50 4.08 -14.83
N TRP A 101 8.21 4.25 -14.59
CA TRP A 101 7.40 5.28 -15.22
C TRP A 101 6.96 6.33 -14.21
N VAL A 102 7.21 7.60 -14.49
CA VAL A 102 6.61 8.70 -13.72
C VAL A 102 5.30 9.09 -14.37
N ALA A 103 4.20 8.94 -13.65
CA ALA A 103 2.87 9.32 -14.12
C ALA A 103 2.64 10.83 -13.88
N ASN A 104 2.73 11.64 -14.93
CA ASN A 104 2.57 13.09 -14.90
C ASN A 104 1.12 13.47 -15.24
N ASN A 105 0.27 13.48 -14.22
CA ASN A 105 -1.18 13.57 -14.38
C ASN A 105 -1.64 14.79 -15.20
N LEU A 106 -1.25 16.02 -14.79
CA LEU A 106 -1.56 17.23 -15.54
C LEU A 106 -0.62 17.46 -16.74
N GLY A 107 0.54 16.84 -16.72
CA GLY A 107 1.50 16.90 -17.82
C GLY A 107 1.09 16.07 -19.04
N ASN A 108 0.10 15.17 -18.89
CA ASN A 108 -0.35 14.25 -19.93
C ASN A 108 0.81 13.45 -20.54
N THR A 109 1.74 12.98 -19.71
CA THR A 109 2.89 12.19 -20.13
C THR A 109 3.23 11.12 -19.11
N LEU A 110 3.87 10.04 -19.59
CA LEU A 110 4.67 9.13 -18.77
C LEU A 110 6.14 9.41 -19.02
N THR A 111 6.92 9.73 -17.99
CA THR A 111 8.37 9.90 -18.12
C THR A 111 9.05 8.59 -17.73
N PRO A 112 9.79 7.93 -18.66
CA PRO A 112 10.54 6.73 -18.32
C PRO A 112 11.80 7.10 -17.53
N ILE A 113 12.20 6.21 -16.63
CA ILE A 113 13.49 6.25 -15.93
C ILE A 113 14.17 4.91 -16.19
N ASP A 114 15.43 4.93 -16.62
CA ASP A 114 16.29 3.74 -16.66
C ASP A 114 16.73 3.39 -15.22
N PRO A 115 16.27 2.29 -14.63
CA PRO A 115 16.60 1.96 -13.26
C PRO A 115 18.06 1.53 -13.04
N ALA A 116 18.82 1.22 -14.10
CA ALA A 116 20.24 0.89 -13.98
C ALA A 116 21.08 2.15 -13.74
N THR A 117 20.69 3.28 -14.30
CA THR A 117 21.41 4.56 -14.20
C THR A 117 20.72 5.58 -13.30
N GLY A 118 19.39 5.51 -13.20
CA GLY A 118 18.51 6.52 -12.62
C GLY A 118 18.14 7.62 -13.60
N GLU A 119 18.63 7.62 -14.85
CA GLU A 119 18.40 8.71 -15.80
C GLU A 119 16.98 8.72 -16.37
N PRO A 120 16.29 9.89 -16.35
CA PRO A 120 15.01 10.03 -17.02
C PRO A 120 15.18 10.16 -18.54
N GLY A 121 14.28 9.52 -19.28
CA GLY A 121 14.16 9.68 -20.73
C GLY A 121 13.10 10.70 -21.13
N PRO A 122 12.88 10.88 -22.45
CA PRO A 122 11.83 11.77 -22.96
C PRO A 122 10.43 11.27 -22.60
N GLY A 123 9.54 12.20 -22.23
CA GLY A 123 8.17 11.87 -21.87
C GLY A 123 7.37 11.30 -23.06
N VAL A 124 6.64 10.22 -22.81
CA VAL A 124 5.72 9.59 -23.76
C VAL A 124 4.33 10.19 -23.57
N PRO A 125 3.65 10.67 -24.63
CA PRO A 125 2.31 11.24 -24.52
C PRO A 125 1.27 10.20 -24.05
N VAL A 126 0.68 10.43 -22.89
CA VAL A 126 -0.40 9.64 -22.31
C VAL A 126 -1.34 10.60 -21.58
N THR A 127 -2.60 10.62 -21.97
CA THR A 127 -3.56 11.57 -21.43
C THR A 127 -3.96 11.21 -20.01
N ASP A 128 -3.88 12.18 -19.09
CA ASP A 128 -4.39 12.11 -17.72
C ASP A 128 -3.88 10.89 -16.91
N PRO A 129 -2.57 10.56 -16.91
CA PRO A 129 -2.09 9.39 -16.21
C PRO A 129 -1.94 9.70 -14.71
N TYR A 130 -3.00 9.43 -13.94
CA TYR A 130 -2.92 9.51 -12.48
C TYR A 130 -2.07 8.37 -11.91
N ASN A 131 -2.36 7.14 -12.35
CA ASN A 131 -1.62 5.94 -11.96
C ASN A 131 -1.49 4.98 -13.16
N LEU A 132 -0.61 3.98 -13.03
CA LEU A 132 -0.31 3.02 -14.08
C LEU A 132 -0.26 1.60 -13.51
N TYR A 133 -0.93 0.69 -14.18
CA TYR A 133 -0.97 -0.73 -13.86
C TYR A 133 -0.66 -1.57 -15.10
N PHE A 134 -0.45 -2.87 -14.89
CA PHE A 134 -0.24 -3.83 -15.97
C PHE A 134 -1.12 -5.04 -15.76
N THR A 135 -1.75 -5.54 -16.82
CA THR A 135 -2.54 -6.78 -16.75
C THR A 135 -1.65 -7.96 -16.33
N PRO A 136 -2.20 -8.96 -15.62
CA PRO A 136 -1.41 -10.10 -15.13
C PRO A 136 -0.67 -10.91 -16.21
N ASP A 137 -1.13 -10.83 -17.46
CA ASP A 137 -0.46 -11.44 -18.63
C ASP A 137 0.64 -10.54 -19.25
N GLY A 138 0.82 -9.32 -18.74
CA GLY A 138 1.83 -8.35 -19.15
C GLY A 138 1.60 -7.72 -20.52
N ARG A 139 0.46 -7.97 -21.18
CA ARG A 139 0.22 -7.48 -22.53
C ARG A 139 -0.27 -6.05 -22.59
N LEU A 140 -1.04 -5.64 -21.58
CA LEU A 140 -1.62 -4.30 -21.54
C LEU A 140 -1.17 -3.54 -20.32
N ALA A 141 -0.91 -2.26 -20.51
CA ALA A 141 -0.87 -1.25 -19.49
C ALA A 141 -2.29 -0.72 -19.25
N VAL A 142 -2.65 -0.44 -18.00
CA VAL A 142 -3.92 0.15 -17.60
C VAL A 142 -3.62 1.50 -16.94
N VAL A 143 -3.89 2.56 -17.66
CA VAL A 143 -3.74 3.92 -17.16
C VAL A 143 -5.03 4.36 -16.48
N VAL A 144 -4.92 4.79 -15.25
CA VAL A 144 -6.01 5.42 -14.52
C VAL A 144 -6.09 6.88 -14.96
N ALA A 145 -7.07 7.22 -15.79
CA ALA A 145 -7.36 8.59 -16.22
C ALA A 145 -8.45 9.18 -15.30
N GLU A 146 -8.02 9.63 -14.12
CA GLU A 146 -8.87 10.00 -12.98
C GLU A 146 -9.87 11.11 -13.34
N ARG A 147 -9.40 12.22 -13.89
CA ARG A 147 -10.21 13.39 -14.25
C ARG A 147 -11.14 13.11 -15.42
N LEU A 148 -10.80 12.12 -16.26
CA LEU A 148 -11.59 11.70 -17.40
C LEU A 148 -12.53 10.55 -17.06
N HIS A 149 -12.56 10.10 -15.82
CA HIS A 149 -13.43 9.02 -15.32
C HIS A 149 -13.37 7.77 -16.20
N ARG A 150 -12.16 7.28 -16.47
CA ARG A 150 -11.98 6.10 -17.33
C ARG A 150 -10.68 5.35 -17.05
N LEU A 151 -10.62 4.10 -17.52
CA LEU A 151 -9.40 3.31 -17.64
C LEU A 151 -8.99 3.24 -19.10
N ASP A 152 -7.76 3.65 -19.42
CA ASP A 152 -7.19 3.51 -20.75
C ASP A 152 -6.33 2.24 -20.80
N PHE A 153 -6.76 1.25 -21.57
CA PHE A 153 -5.98 0.07 -21.89
C PHE A 153 -5.01 0.40 -23.03
N ARG A 154 -3.74 0.17 -22.82
CA ARG A 154 -2.66 0.50 -23.73
C ARG A 154 -1.75 -0.69 -23.95
N ASP A 155 -1.06 -0.76 -25.06
CA ASP A 155 0.02 -1.72 -25.26
C ASP A 155 1.11 -1.48 -24.19
N ALA A 156 1.53 -2.54 -23.49
CA ALA A 156 2.42 -2.41 -22.32
C ALA A 156 3.84 -1.92 -22.66
N HIS A 157 4.27 -2.06 -23.93
CA HIS A 157 5.62 -1.69 -24.36
C HIS A 157 5.66 -0.33 -25.07
N THR A 158 4.67 -0.06 -25.90
CA THR A 158 4.64 1.16 -26.74
C THR A 158 3.82 2.28 -26.12
N MET A 159 3.00 1.98 -25.13
CA MET A 159 1.97 2.87 -24.56
C MET A 159 0.92 3.34 -25.59
N ALA A 160 0.83 2.70 -26.75
CA ALA A 160 -0.22 2.98 -27.73
C ALA A 160 -1.60 2.65 -27.17
N LEU A 161 -2.57 3.56 -27.35
CA LEU A 161 -3.93 3.34 -26.86
C LEU A 161 -4.62 2.21 -27.64
N VAL A 162 -5.13 1.22 -26.92
CA VAL A 162 -5.92 0.10 -27.46
C VAL A 162 -7.41 0.36 -27.29
N GLN A 163 -7.83 0.77 -26.08
CA GLN A 163 -9.24 1.03 -25.76
C GLN A 163 -9.33 1.96 -24.55
N SER A 164 -10.28 2.88 -24.59
CA SER A 164 -10.72 3.63 -23.40
C SER A 164 -12.01 3.00 -22.86
N LEU A 165 -12.06 2.71 -21.57
CA LEU A 165 -13.24 2.24 -20.88
C LEU A 165 -13.77 3.34 -19.97
N PRO A 166 -14.85 4.05 -20.34
CA PRO A 166 -15.50 5.01 -19.46
C PRO A 166 -16.05 4.32 -18.19
N LEU A 167 -15.92 4.98 -17.08
CA LEU A 167 -16.50 4.57 -15.79
C LEU A 167 -17.53 5.62 -15.38
N GLU A 168 -18.66 5.17 -14.84
CA GLU A 168 -19.69 6.08 -14.34
C GLU A 168 -19.31 6.74 -13.01
N CYS A 169 -18.32 6.19 -12.33
CA CYS A 169 -17.84 6.69 -11.04
C CYS A 169 -16.90 7.89 -11.17
N LYS A 170 -16.70 8.61 -10.06
CA LYS A 170 -15.84 9.80 -9.98
C LYS A 170 -14.61 9.51 -9.12
N GLY A 171 -13.46 10.03 -9.56
CA GLY A 171 -12.21 9.85 -8.85
C GLY A 171 -11.74 8.40 -8.90
N VAL A 172 -11.70 7.79 -10.09
CA VAL A 172 -11.06 6.48 -10.24
C VAL A 172 -9.58 6.64 -9.86
N ASP A 173 -9.10 5.81 -8.93
CA ASP A 173 -7.85 6.08 -8.21
C ASP A 173 -6.89 4.90 -8.27
N HIS A 174 -7.18 3.80 -7.59
CA HIS A 174 -6.32 2.62 -7.53
C HIS A 174 -6.99 1.37 -8.10
N VAL A 175 -6.16 0.37 -8.45
CA VAL A 175 -6.61 -0.87 -9.08
C VAL A 175 -5.90 -2.07 -8.43
N GLU A 176 -6.65 -3.14 -8.16
CA GLU A 176 -6.08 -4.44 -7.82
C GLU A 176 -6.70 -5.53 -8.70
N PHE A 177 -5.92 -6.58 -8.97
CA PHE A 177 -6.31 -7.68 -9.83
C PHE A 177 -6.75 -8.90 -9.03
N THR A 178 -7.79 -9.58 -9.50
CA THR A 178 -8.17 -10.88 -8.91
C THR A 178 -7.05 -11.91 -9.07
N ALA A 179 -6.93 -12.84 -8.14
CA ALA A 179 -5.85 -13.83 -8.14
C ALA A 179 -5.82 -14.74 -9.37
N ASP A 180 -6.96 -14.93 -10.03
CA ASP A 180 -7.08 -15.66 -11.29
C ASP A 180 -6.72 -14.81 -12.52
N GLY A 181 -6.44 -13.52 -12.33
CA GLY A 181 -6.05 -12.59 -13.39
C GLY A 181 -7.17 -12.23 -14.38
N ARG A 182 -8.44 -12.56 -14.07
CA ARG A 182 -9.56 -12.33 -14.99
C ARG A 182 -10.22 -10.98 -14.86
N ALA A 183 -10.15 -10.39 -13.68
CA ALA A 183 -10.78 -9.11 -13.41
C ALA A 183 -9.86 -8.16 -12.66
N ALA A 184 -10.14 -6.88 -12.79
CA ALA A 184 -9.60 -5.81 -11.97
C ALA A 184 -10.72 -5.16 -11.16
N VAL A 185 -10.40 -4.64 -9.98
CA VAL A 185 -11.30 -3.82 -9.18
C VAL A 185 -10.64 -2.47 -8.98
N ALA A 186 -11.32 -1.42 -9.43
CA ALA A 186 -10.88 -0.03 -9.27
C ALA A 186 -11.62 0.62 -8.10
N THR A 187 -10.92 1.46 -7.34
CA THR A 187 -11.49 2.35 -6.33
C THR A 187 -11.94 3.65 -6.98
N CYS A 188 -13.05 4.22 -6.53
CA CYS A 188 -13.60 5.50 -7.00
C CYS A 188 -13.81 6.41 -5.80
N GLU A 189 -12.79 7.22 -5.48
CA GLU A 189 -12.71 7.95 -4.22
C GLU A 189 -13.86 8.94 -4.01
N PHE A 190 -14.31 9.65 -5.05
CA PHE A 190 -15.36 10.67 -4.90
C PHE A 190 -16.77 10.13 -5.04
N SER A 191 -16.94 8.88 -5.50
CA SER A 191 -18.23 8.18 -5.54
C SER A 191 -18.43 7.23 -4.36
N GLY A 192 -17.36 6.88 -3.61
CA GLY A 192 -17.42 5.95 -2.48
C GLY A 192 -17.72 4.51 -2.89
N GLU A 193 -17.28 4.11 -4.08
CA GLU A 193 -17.58 2.80 -4.65
C GLU A 193 -16.36 2.09 -5.22
N LEU A 194 -16.52 0.80 -5.46
CA LEU A 194 -15.60 -0.02 -6.23
C LEU A 194 -16.26 -0.44 -7.53
N VAL A 195 -15.47 -0.46 -8.61
CA VAL A 195 -15.91 -0.89 -9.94
C VAL A 195 -15.11 -2.11 -10.37
N LYS A 196 -15.80 -3.21 -10.70
CA LYS A 196 -15.16 -4.44 -11.21
C LYS A 196 -15.20 -4.46 -12.73
N VAL A 197 -14.04 -4.73 -13.32
CA VAL A 197 -13.83 -4.76 -14.78
C VAL A 197 -13.37 -6.15 -15.19
N ASP A 198 -14.02 -6.74 -16.20
CA ASP A 198 -13.54 -7.92 -16.90
C ASP A 198 -12.38 -7.53 -17.83
N LEU A 199 -11.23 -8.18 -17.66
CA LEU A 199 -10.00 -7.82 -18.41
C LEU A 199 -9.99 -8.34 -19.85
N ALA A 200 -10.66 -9.46 -20.14
CA ALA A 200 -10.72 -10.00 -21.49
C ALA A 200 -11.65 -9.17 -22.39
N GLU A 201 -12.83 -8.84 -21.86
CA GLU A 201 -13.84 -8.05 -22.59
C GLU A 201 -13.65 -6.53 -22.42
N ARG A 202 -12.83 -6.12 -21.43
CA ARG A 202 -12.58 -4.71 -21.07
C ARG A 202 -13.88 -3.93 -20.89
N ARG A 203 -14.76 -4.47 -20.05
CA ARG A 203 -16.05 -3.87 -19.70
C ARG A 203 -16.31 -3.95 -18.20
N VAL A 204 -17.12 -3.03 -17.69
CA VAL A 204 -17.59 -3.07 -16.30
C VAL A 204 -18.55 -4.24 -16.12
N VAL A 205 -18.34 -5.02 -15.05
CA VAL A 205 -19.14 -6.20 -14.69
C VAL A 205 -19.75 -6.13 -13.29
N GLY A 206 -19.47 -5.07 -12.53
CA GLY A 206 -20.06 -4.90 -11.21
C GLY A 206 -19.67 -3.60 -10.53
N HIS A 207 -20.52 -3.19 -9.59
CA HIS A 207 -20.36 -2.04 -8.73
C HIS A 207 -20.59 -2.43 -7.28
N LEU A 208 -19.86 -1.83 -6.35
CA LEU A 208 -20.06 -1.99 -4.91
C LEU A 208 -19.96 -0.64 -4.22
N LEU A 209 -21.07 -0.12 -3.73
CA LEU A 209 -21.09 1.01 -2.81
C LEU A 209 -20.57 0.57 -1.45
N LEU A 210 -19.59 1.30 -0.90
CA LEU A 210 -18.98 0.95 0.39
C LEU A 210 -19.78 1.46 1.58
N ASP A 211 -20.54 2.53 1.42
CA ASP A 211 -21.49 3.04 2.41
C ASP A 211 -22.90 3.17 1.77
N PRO A 212 -23.61 2.02 1.58
CA PRO A 212 -24.90 2.01 0.88
C PRO A 212 -26.04 2.69 1.66
N ASP A 213 -25.90 2.77 2.99
CA ASP A 213 -26.95 3.34 3.85
C ASP A 213 -26.84 4.86 4.01
N GLY A 214 -25.70 5.44 3.63
CA GLY A 214 -25.44 6.89 3.72
C GLY A 214 -25.52 7.46 5.14
N LEU A 215 -25.52 6.59 6.16
CA LEU A 215 -25.67 6.95 7.57
C LEU A 215 -24.33 7.23 8.26
N GLY A 216 -23.23 6.86 7.59
CA GLY A 216 -21.87 7.08 8.05
C GLY A 216 -21.15 8.23 7.35
N PRO A 217 -19.87 8.46 7.65
CA PRO A 217 -19.03 9.31 6.83
C PRO A 217 -18.99 8.74 5.42
N ARG A 218 -19.17 9.60 4.41
CA ARG A 218 -19.11 9.17 3.00
C ARG A 218 -17.82 8.41 2.76
N ALA A 219 -17.92 7.19 2.19
CA ALA A 219 -16.75 6.44 1.82
C ALA A 219 -15.88 7.21 0.81
N MET A 220 -14.56 7.11 0.97
CA MET A 220 -13.58 7.69 0.08
C MET A 220 -12.44 6.65 -0.09
N PRO A 221 -12.71 5.57 -0.86
CA PRO A 221 -11.75 4.49 -1.04
C PRO A 221 -10.51 4.96 -1.79
N GLN A 222 -9.36 4.53 -1.30
CA GLN A 222 -8.02 4.86 -1.79
C GLN A 222 -7.32 3.58 -2.28
N ASP A 223 -6.12 3.30 -1.77
CA ASP A 223 -5.36 2.11 -2.17
C ASP A 223 -6.10 0.81 -1.87
N ILE A 224 -5.89 -0.17 -2.73
CA ILE A 224 -6.50 -1.49 -2.67
C ILE A 224 -5.42 -2.56 -2.85
N ARG A 225 -5.40 -3.58 -1.96
CA ARG A 225 -4.45 -4.68 -1.99
C ARG A 225 -5.11 -6.01 -1.72
N SER A 226 -4.63 -7.03 -2.41
CA SER A 226 -5.07 -8.40 -2.20
C SER A 226 -4.42 -9.04 -0.97
N SER A 227 -5.15 -9.93 -0.30
CA SER A 227 -4.55 -10.89 0.64
C SER A 227 -3.60 -11.86 -0.09
N PRO A 228 -2.61 -12.46 0.62
CA PRO A 228 -1.69 -13.40 -0.02
C PRO A 228 -2.35 -14.58 -0.74
N ASP A 229 -3.51 -15.03 -0.25
CA ASP A 229 -4.29 -16.13 -0.86
C ASP A 229 -5.31 -15.64 -1.91
N GLY A 230 -5.35 -14.33 -2.17
CA GLY A 230 -6.27 -13.71 -3.15
C GLY A 230 -7.75 -13.73 -2.74
N SER A 231 -8.08 -14.11 -1.51
CA SER A 231 -9.48 -14.26 -1.08
C SER A 231 -10.13 -12.98 -0.58
N VAL A 232 -9.34 -11.97 -0.23
CA VAL A 232 -9.80 -10.69 0.32
C VAL A 232 -9.08 -9.54 -0.36
N PHE A 233 -9.81 -8.50 -0.74
CA PHE A 233 -9.25 -7.20 -1.02
C PHE A 233 -9.37 -6.31 0.22
N TYR A 234 -8.26 -5.72 0.61
CA TYR A 234 -8.15 -4.68 1.63
C TYR A 234 -8.20 -3.32 0.93
N VAL A 235 -9.20 -2.51 1.27
CA VAL A 235 -9.43 -1.20 0.65
C VAL A 235 -9.30 -0.14 1.73
N ALA A 236 -8.26 0.69 1.66
CA ALA A 236 -8.13 1.83 2.55
C ALA A 236 -9.21 2.85 2.26
N ASP A 237 -9.79 3.43 3.30
CA ASP A 237 -10.80 4.47 3.16
C ASP A 237 -10.47 5.67 4.03
N MET A 238 -10.25 6.80 3.36
CA MET A 238 -9.81 8.04 4.00
C MET A 238 -10.89 8.65 4.90
N MET A 239 -12.14 8.63 4.46
CA MET A 239 -13.26 9.22 5.20
C MET A 239 -13.71 8.33 6.35
N ALA A 240 -13.82 7.01 6.10
CA ALA A 240 -14.18 6.04 7.13
C ALA A 240 -13.07 5.82 8.17
N GLY A 241 -11.82 6.19 7.84
CA GLY A 241 -10.68 6.04 8.77
C GLY A 241 -10.33 4.59 9.04
N GLY A 242 -10.31 3.76 8.01
CA GLY A 242 -10.04 2.34 8.15
C GLY A 242 -9.88 1.61 6.83
N VAL A 243 -10.01 0.30 6.90
CA VAL A 243 -9.84 -0.61 5.77
C VAL A 243 -11.08 -1.47 5.62
N TYR A 244 -11.78 -1.36 4.50
CA TYR A 244 -12.81 -2.31 4.13
C TYR A 244 -12.21 -3.63 3.66
N LEU A 245 -12.85 -4.73 4.07
CA LEU A 245 -12.55 -6.06 3.57
C LEU A 245 -13.61 -6.44 2.56
N VAL A 246 -13.17 -6.80 1.36
CA VAL A 246 -14.06 -7.08 0.23
C VAL A 246 -13.74 -8.47 -0.33
N ASP A 247 -14.79 -9.26 -0.57
CA ASP A 247 -14.70 -10.49 -1.35
C ASP A 247 -14.55 -10.10 -2.84
N PRO A 248 -13.39 -10.37 -3.49
CA PRO A 248 -13.15 -9.92 -4.86
C PRO A 248 -13.96 -10.69 -5.91
N VAL A 249 -14.42 -11.91 -5.58
CA VAL A 249 -15.21 -12.74 -6.50
C VAL A 249 -16.66 -12.28 -6.52
N ALA A 250 -17.28 -12.25 -5.33
CA ALA A 250 -18.67 -11.84 -5.17
C ALA A 250 -18.88 -10.31 -5.20
N LEU A 251 -17.80 -9.53 -5.19
CA LEU A 251 -17.79 -8.07 -5.10
C LEU A 251 -18.73 -7.58 -3.97
N ARG A 252 -18.45 -7.98 -2.74
CA ARG A 252 -19.24 -7.59 -1.57
C ARG A 252 -18.37 -7.30 -0.36
N ARG A 253 -18.78 -6.34 0.45
CA ARG A 253 -18.14 -6.05 1.73
C ARG A 253 -18.31 -7.22 2.70
N ILE A 254 -17.22 -7.67 3.32
CA ILE A 254 -17.20 -8.77 4.30
C ILE A 254 -16.69 -8.35 5.67
N GLY A 255 -16.24 -7.10 5.83
CA GLY A 255 -15.77 -6.56 7.09
C GLY A 255 -15.20 -5.16 6.98
N PHE A 256 -14.78 -4.62 8.13
CA PHE A 256 -14.10 -3.34 8.26
C PHE A 256 -13.15 -3.38 9.44
N ILE A 257 -11.98 -2.78 9.30
CA ILE A 257 -10.96 -2.62 10.35
C ILE A 257 -10.73 -1.12 10.53
N ALA A 258 -11.15 -0.55 11.66
CA ALA A 258 -10.82 0.85 11.98
C ALA A 258 -9.31 0.97 12.21
N THR A 259 -8.63 1.85 11.49
CA THR A 259 -7.19 2.05 11.59
C THR A 259 -6.83 3.40 12.19
N GLY A 260 -6.99 4.44 11.41
CA GLY A 260 -6.72 5.80 11.80
C GLY A 260 -7.29 6.79 10.79
N LYS A 261 -7.36 8.05 11.19
CA LYS A 261 -7.91 9.11 10.34
C LYS A 261 -7.11 9.26 9.05
N GLY A 262 -7.77 9.20 7.91
CA GLY A 262 -7.15 9.38 6.61
C GLY A 262 -6.37 8.16 6.15
N ALA A 263 -6.92 6.94 6.35
CA ALA A 263 -6.31 5.71 5.83
C ALA A 263 -6.14 5.80 4.30
N HIS A 264 -4.93 5.49 3.80
CA HIS A 264 -4.59 5.77 2.40
C HIS A 264 -3.83 4.62 1.72
N GLY A 265 -2.52 4.47 1.94
CA GLY A 265 -1.72 3.42 1.30
C GLY A 265 -1.71 2.10 2.08
N ILE A 266 -1.63 0.96 1.38
CA ILE A 266 -1.55 -0.38 1.96
C ILE A 266 -0.36 -1.14 1.38
N TYR A 267 0.52 -1.65 2.23
CA TYR A 267 1.74 -2.35 1.82
C TYR A 267 1.91 -3.66 2.58
N PRO A 268 1.95 -4.82 1.90
CA PRO A 268 2.24 -6.09 2.55
C PRO A 268 3.71 -6.14 3.01
N SER A 269 3.95 -6.76 4.17
CA SER A 269 5.30 -7.19 4.55
C SER A 269 5.83 -8.23 3.57
N ARG A 270 7.15 -8.36 3.45
CA ARG A 270 7.77 -9.28 2.46
C ARG A 270 7.50 -10.76 2.75
N ASP A 271 7.11 -11.10 3.96
CA ASP A 271 6.67 -12.46 4.33
C ASP A 271 5.15 -12.66 4.22
N GLY A 272 4.41 -11.60 3.86
CA GLY A 272 2.96 -11.62 3.71
C GLY A 272 2.17 -11.73 5.01
N ARG A 273 2.83 -11.64 6.17
CA ARG A 273 2.17 -11.80 7.47
C ARG A 273 1.53 -10.53 8.02
N LEU A 274 1.94 -9.38 7.51
CA LEU A 274 1.49 -8.07 7.98
C LEU A 274 1.09 -7.19 6.79
N LEU A 275 0.16 -6.27 7.04
CA LEU A 275 -0.17 -5.17 6.15
C LEU A 275 0.10 -3.87 6.90
N TYR A 276 0.84 -2.97 6.28
CA TYR A 276 1.10 -1.62 6.77
C TYR A 276 0.12 -0.66 6.10
N VAL A 277 -0.70 0.02 6.89
CA VAL A 277 -1.69 1.00 6.41
C VAL A 277 -1.27 2.38 6.87
N THR A 278 -1.07 3.28 5.91
CA THR A 278 -0.77 4.68 6.22
C THR A 278 -2.04 5.43 6.60
N ASN A 279 -1.98 6.25 7.65
CA ASN A 279 -3.06 7.12 8.09
C ASN A 279 -2.56 8.57 8.05
N ARG A 280 -3.03 9.38 7.11
CA ARG A 280 -2.57 10.77 6.91
C ARG A 280 -2.85 11.70 8.09
N GLY A 281 -3.75 11.32 8.99
CA GLY A 281 -4.26 12.19 10.05
C GLY A 281 -5.33 13.19 9.58
N TRP A 282 -5.68 13.17 8.30
CA TRP A 282 -6.70 14.03 7.65
C TRP A 282 -7.65 13.17 6.83
N SER A 283 -8.93 13.46 6.89
CA SER A 283 -9.98 12.76 6.12
C SER A 283 -10.42 13.55 4.90
N THR A 284 -9.56 14.39 4.36
CA THR A 284 -9.80 15.18 3.15
C THR A 284 -8.55 15.19 2.27
N THR A 285 -8.74 15.36 0.96
CA THR A 285 -7.64 15.50 -0.01
C THR A 285 -6.91 16.84 0.15
N ALA A 286 -7.58 17.87 0.66
CA ALA A 286 -6.98 19.14 1.01
C ALA A 286 -6.42 19.06 2.43
N GLY A 287 -5.17 18.63 2.55
CA GLY A 287 -4.48 18.57 3.82
C GLY A 287 -4.02 19.96 4.29
N GLY A 288 -3.78 20.04 5.58
CA GLY A 288 -3.21 21.22 6.22
C GLY A 288 -1.81 20.92 6.78
N ARG A 289 -1.54 21.49 7.95
CA ARG A 289 -0.31 21.22 8.69
C ARG A 289 -0.25 19.77 9.17
N ARG A 290 0.94 19.34 9.58
CA ARG A 290 1.24 18.02 10.15
C ARG A 290 0.12 17.52 11.06
N GLY A 291 -0.59 16.49 10.62
CA GLY A 291 -1.62 15.82 11.37
C GLY A 291 -1.06 14.77 12.33
N PRO A 292 -1.89 14.13 13.15
CA PRO A 292 -1.49 12.99 13.99
C PRO A 292 -1.42 11.70 13.14
N GLY A 293 -0.63 11.73 12.04
CA GLY A 293 -0.49 10.57 11.16
C GLY A 293 0.19 9.38 11.85
N SER A 294 -0.08 8.21 11.33
CA SER A 294 0.44 6.95 11.88
C SER A 294 0.48 5.87 10.80
N ILE A 295 1.13 4.75 11.13
CA ILE A 295 1.05 3.50 10.39
C ILE A 295 0.30 2.49 11.26
N SER A 296 -0.82 1.95 10.77
CA SER A 296 -1.48 0.81 11.40
C SER A 296 -0.94 -0.49 10.83
N VAL A 297 -0.62 -1.45 11.68
CA VAL A 297 -0.12 -2.76 11.31
C VAL A 297 -1.22 -3.79 11.53
N ILE A 298 -1.67 -4.41 10.45
CA ILE A 298 -2.75 -5.40 10.45
C ILE A 298 -2.14 -6.79 10.24
N ASP A 299 -2.58 -7.75 11.05
CA ASP A 299 -2.41 -9.18 10.76
C ASP A 299 -3.59 -9.64 9.88
N PRO A 300 -3.37 -9.97 8.60
CA PRO A 300 -4.44 -10.40 7.69
C PRO A 300 -5.07 -11.74 8.09
N ALA A 301 -4.37 -12.60 8.81
CA ALA A 301 -4.91 -13.90 9.24
C ALA A 301 -5.97 -13.73 10.33
N THR A 302 -5.72 -12.82 11.29
CA THR A 302 -6.67 -12.51 12.38
C THR A 302 -7.58 -11.35 12.05
N ARG A 303 -7.27 -10.56 11.00
CA ARG A 303 -7.97 -9.33 10.59
C ARG A 303 -8.00 -8.28 11.72
N ALA A 304 -6.93 -8.21 12.49
CA ALA A 304 -6.80 -7.33 13.64
C ALA A 304 -5.59 -6.40 13.52
N ILE A 305 -5.69 -5.22 14.15
CA ILE A 305 -4.53 -4.34 14.34
C ILE A 305 -3.65 -4.96 15.43
N VAL A 306 -2.37 -5.20 15.11
CA VAL A 306 -1.37 -5.72 16.04
C VAL A 306 -0.43 -4.64 16.57
N ALA A 307 -0.32 -3.51 15.86
CA ALA A 307 0.44 -2.34 16.29
C ALA A 307 -0.04 -1.07 15.59
N THR A 308 0.25 0.09 16.20
CA THR A 308 0.11 1.40 15.57
C THR A 308 1.39 2.19 15.83
N TRP A 309 2.04 2.66 14.76
CA TRP A 309 3.28 3.42 14.82
C TRP A 309 2.98 4.90 14.59
N PRO A 310 3.09 5.76 15.59
CA PRO A 310 2.86 7.19 15.41
C PRO A 310 4.00 7.81 14.61
N VAL A 311 3.71 8.92 13.92
CA VAL A 311 4.74 9.81 13.37
C VAL A 311 5.12 10.81 14.46
N PRO A 312 6.29 10.67 15.16
CA PRO A 312 6.68 11.56 16.23
C PRO A 312 6.77 13.03 15.75
N GLY A 313 6.16 13.97 16.48
CA GLY A 313 6.07 15.37 16.08
C GLY A 313 5.05 15.65 14.97
N GLY A 314 4.20 14.68 14.64
CA GLY A 314 3.19 14.77 13.60
C GLY A 314 3.74 14.51 12.20
N GLY A 315 2.84 14.26 11.27
CA GLY A 315 3.12 14.02 9.86
C GLY A 315 1.91 13.45 9.14
N SER A 316 2.00 13.34 7.83
CA SER A 316 0.93 12.87 6.95
C SER A 316 1.44 11.72 6.06
N PRO A 317 1.75 10.53 6.64
CA PRO A 317 2.25 9.39 5.87
C PRO A 317 1.22 8.99 4.81
N ASP A 318 1.71 8.80 3.60
CA ASP A 318 0.89 8.67 2.41
C ASP A 318 1.21 7.39 1.63
N MET A 319 1.85 7.50 0.49
CA MET A 319 2.19 6.38 -0.36
C MET A 319 3.65 5.96 -0.19
N GLY A 320 3.95 4.68 -0.39
CA GLY A 320 5.30 4.19 -0.23
C GLY A 320 5.55 2.76 -0.66
N ASN A 321 6.58 2.16 -0.08
CA ASN A 321 6.93 0.75 -0.25
C ASN A 321 7.75 0.22 0.92
N VAL A 322 7.78 -1.11 1.00
CA VAL A 322 8.73 -1.86 1.85
C VAL A 322 9.99 -2.16 1.06
N THR A 323 11.17 -2.01 1.68
CA THR A 323 12.47 -2.35 1.05
C THR A 323 12.56 -3.81 0.60
N ALA A 324 13.49 -4.11 -0.29
CA ALA A 324 13.65 -5.46 -0.84
C ALA A 324 13.96 -6.53 0.23
N ASP A 325 14.64 -6.15 1.29
CA ASP A 325 14.96 -7.02 2.44
C ASP A 325 13.85 -7.07 3.50
N GLY A 326 12.82 -6.24 3.36
CA GLY A 326 11.68 -6.16 4.27
C GLY A 326 11.93 -5.37 5.55
N ARG A 327 13.08 -4.73 5.72
CA ARG A 327 13.49 -4.11 6.98
C ARG A 327 12.95 -2.71 7.22
N GLU A 328 12.60 -2.01 6.15
CA GLU A 328 12.14 -0.63 6.24
C GLU A 328 10.87 -0.42 5.41
N LEU A 329 9.98 0.39 5.95
CA LEU A 329 8.84 0.96 5.25
C LEU A 329 9.15 2.44 4.97
N TRP A 330 9.21 2.81 3.71
CA TRP A 330 9.40 4.17 3.22
C TRP A 330 8.06 4.73 2.76
N VAL A 331 7.67 5.88 3.28
CA VAL A 331 6.41 6.53 2.90
C VAL A 331 6.62 8.04 2.72
N SER A 332 5.97 8.61 1.72
CA SER A 332 5.93 10.06 1.53
C SER A 332 5.09 10.72 2.63
N GLY A 333 5.49 11.92 3.03
CA GLY A 333 4.72 12.79 3.93
C GLY A 333 3.98 13.83 3.10
N ARG A 334 2.76 13.54 2.64
CA ARG A 334 2.01 14.27 1.61
C ARG A 334 2.03 15.80 1.80
N TYR A 335 1.82 16.26 3.03
CA TYR A 335 1.73 17.71 3.32
C TYR A 335 2.94 18.26 4.07
N ASP A 336 4.01 17.45 4.23
CA ASP A 336 5.12 17.76 5.11
C ASP A 336 6.43 18.01 4.37
N ARG A 337 6.48 17.74 3.05
CA ARG A 337 7.68 17.86 2.22
C ARG A 337 8.80 16.96 2.71
N GLU A 338 8.44 15.78 3.19
CA GLU A 338 9.35 14.81 3.78
C GLU A 338 9.02 13.40 3.27
N VAL A 339 10.00 12.53 3.38
CA VAL A 339 9.84 11.08 3.34
C VAL A 339 10.13 10.54 4.72
N TYR A 340 9.30 9.63 5.21
CA TYR A 340 9.47 8.94 6.47
C TYR A 340 9.97 7.53 6.25
N VAL A 341 10.95 7.11 7.07
CA VAL A 341 11.47 5.74 7.06
C VAL A 341 11.19 5.11 8.41
N PHE A 342 10.45 4.03 8.41
CA PHE A 342 10.14 3.24 9.61
C PHE A 342 10.88 1.91 9.59
N SER A 343 11.47 1.53 10.72
CA SER A 343 11.95 0.16 10.91
C SER A 343 10.76 -0.77 11.07
N THR A 344 10.62 -1.77 10.19
CA THR A 344 9.53 -2.75 10.25
C THR A 344 9.63 -3.68 11.47
N ALA A 345 10.84 -3.88 11.99
CA ALA A 345 11.07 -4.71 13.17
C ALA A 345 10.63 -4.03 14.47
N THR A 346 10.72 -2.69 14.55
CA THR A 346 10.47 -1.96 15.81
C THR A 346 9.31 -0.97 15.72
N GLY A 347 8.84 -0.65 14.50
CA GLY A 347 7.84 0.38 14.26
C GLY A 347 8.33 1.82 14.51
N ARG A 348 9.62 2.01 14.77
CA ARG A 348 10.18 3.34 15.05
C ARG A 348 10.45 4.09 13.75
N LEU A 349 10.08 5.36 13.73
CA LEU A 349 10.54 6.30 12.71
C LEU A 349 12.05 6.49 12.90
N THR A 350 12.85 6.12 11.90
CA THR A 350 14.31 6.21 11.93
C THR A 350 14.83 7.45 11.23
N HIS A 351 14.20 7.84 10.11
CA HIS A 351 14.63 8.98 9.32
C HIS A 351 13.45 9.84 8.84
N ARG A 352 13.72 11.12 8.71
CA ARG A 352 12.94 12.12 7.99
C ARG A 352 13.83 12.73 6.95
N ILE A 353 13.45 12.70 5.69
CA ILE A 353 14.25 13.14 4.57
C ILE A 353 13.49 14.25 3.86
N ALA A 354 14.04 15.46 3.84
CA ALA A 354 13.41 16.60 3.15
C ALA A 354 13.41 16.37 1.63
N VAL A 355 12.25 16.60 0.99
CA VAL A 355 12.02 16.52 -0.46
C VAL A 355 11.20 17.72 -0.93
N GLY A 356 10.69 17.69 -2.17
CA GLY A 356 9.85 18.75 -2.71
C GLY A 356 8.44 18.79 -2.14
N HIS A 357 7.58 19.61 -2.75
CA HIS A 357 6.21 19.84 -2.30
C HIS A 357 5.25 18.72 -2.72
N GLU A 358 4.41 18.31 -1.79
CA GLU A 358 3.41 17.26 -1.94
C GLU A 358 3.99 15.97 -2.54
N PRO A 359 4.99 15.35 -1.87
CA PRO A 359 5.48 14.04 -2.29
C PRO A 359 4.34 13.03 -2.21
N HIS A 360 4.25 12.11 -3.22
CA HIS A 360 3.15 11.17 -3.29
C HIS A 360 3.65 9.73 -3.53
N GLY A 361 3.23 9.09 -4.58
CA GLY A 361 3.48 7.68 -4.86
C GLY A 361 4.96 7.33 -5.08
N LEU A 362 5.74 7.31 -4.01
CA LEU A 362 7.17 6.99 -4.07
C LEU A 362 7.40 5.50 -4.39
N CYS A 363 8.49 5.22 -5.07
CA CYS A 363 8.94 3.88 -5.42
C CYS A 363 10.31 3.60 -4.82
N VAL A 364 10.41 2.65 -3.90
CA VAL A 364 11.69 2.07 -3.46
C VAL A 364 12.11 1.06 -4.52
N TRP A 365 13.28 1.23 -5.12
CA TRP A 365 13.74 0.33 -6.17
C TRP A 365 15.19 -0.12 -5.94
N PRO A 366 15.58 -1.40 -6.21
CA PRO A 366 14.74 -2.49 -6.74
C PRO A 366 13.82 -3.14 -5.70
N GLN A 367 12.78 -3.82 -6.21
CA GLN A 367 11.86 -4.61 -5.41
C GLN A 367 11.90 -6.09 -5.82
N PRO A 368 11.64 -7.04 -4.87
CA PRO A 368 11.57 -8.46 -5.19
C PRO A 368 10.28 -8.78 -5.97
N GLY A 369 10.36 -9.77 -6.86
CA GLY A 369 9.28 -10.23 -7.72
C GLY A 369 9.77 -10.61 -9.10
N ARG A 370 8.94 -11.33 -9.84
CA ARG A 370 9.18 -11.70 -11.23
C ARG A 370 8.69 -10.63 -12.20
N PHE A 371 7.60 -9.96 -11.85
CA PHE A 371 7.00 -8.89 -12.62
C PHE A 371 6.22 -7.92 -11.71
N SER A 372 5.88 -6.77 -12.24
CA SER A 372 5.09 -5.75 -11.54
C SER A 372 3.71 -5.64 -12.17
N LEU A 373 2.67 -5.58 -11.34
CA LEU A 373 1.33 -5.19 -11.77
C LEU A 373 1.11 -3.66 -11.70
N GLY A 374 2.18 -2.90 -11.49
CA GLY A 374 2.13 -1.44 -11.50
C GLY A 374 2.01 -0.80 -10.11
N HIS A 375 1.37 0.34 -10.02
CA HIS A 375 1.33 1.22 -8.86
C HIS A 375 2.77 1.56 -8.40
N THR A 376 3.05 1.69 -7.11
CA THR A 376 4.42 1.91 -6.60
C THR A 376 5.25 0.62 -6.50
N GLY A 377 4.73 -0.49 -6.99
CA GLY A 377 5.36 -1.81 -6.98
C GLY A 377 4.44 -2.88 -6.41
N ASN A 378 3.34 -3.18 -7.11
CA ASN A 378 2.49 -4.33 -6.83
C ASN A 378 3.14 -5.58 -7.43
N MET A 379 4.14 -6.11 -6.73
CA MET A 379 5.03 -7.17 -7.24
C MET A 379 4.41 -8.56 -7.12
N ARG A 380 4.73 -9.41 -8.11
CA ARG A 380 4.30 -10.81 -8.14
C ARG A 380 5.47 -11.76 -8.38
#